data_47bc8d3c29a921d98876140c8a04958c
#
_entry.id   47bc8d3c29a921d98876140c8a04958c
#
_cell.length_a   1.000
_cell.length_b   1.000
_cell.length_c   1.000
_cell.angle_alpha   90.00
_cell.angle_beta   90.00
_cell.angle_gamma   90.00
#
_symmetry.space_group_name_H-M   'P 1'
#
loop_
_entity.id
_entity.type
_entity.pdbx_description
1 polymer ?
#
loop_
_entity_poly.entity_id
_entity_poly.type
_entity_poly.pdbx_seq_one_letter_code
_entity_poly.pdbx_strand_id
1 'polypeptide(L)'
;MAKGLDVGTSFIVLAQDASENSTTSQVRVGNVAYTDFRDAFYVIKPTTPVATKMIEKGLQGRVFVKDADGSFILMGKDAIEKAIERNDSAKRPMHRGVVSVKEKDARRVLAFILKEVCGKASVQDEKLVFCIPAQPVDQEDEDFDVGYHEDVVKGILADCGYAARAINEAEALCYSELENNDYTGVALSCGAGMVNCCVMLNGEPTVMFSTTKSGDWIDRMTAVATGEPDSVVQAEKEHGEFTIGQPNDNQILAAVSSYYERLIDYTTKNLAAAMTGHKLLPKFKNPLPVVIAGGTSQAKGFVPLFAHKLEENGFPLAVSEVRHANDPLHAVARGCLIAAKIL
;
A
#
# COMPACT_ATOMS: atom_id res chain seq x y z
N MET A 1 -23.91 3.17 -7.05
CA MET A 1 -22.82 2.18 -7.17
C MET A 1 -21.86 2.36 -6.00
N ALA A 2 -21.00 1.40 -5.70
CA ALA A 2 -20.06 1.50 -4.60
C ALA A 2 -18.64 1.34 -5.14
N LYS A 3 -17.64 1.98 -4.48
CA LYS A 3 -16.23 1.86 -4.84
C LYS A 3 -15.37 1.59 -3.60
N GLY A 4 -14.27 0.88 -3.78
CA GLY A 4 -13.25 0.66 -2.77
C GLY A 4 -11.93 1.25 -3.22
N LEU A 5 -11.21 1.92 -2.33
CA LEU A 5 -9.96 2.59 -2.65
C LEU A 5 -8.87 2.21 -1.64
N ASP A 6 -7.80 1.63 -2.14
CA ASP A 6 -6.56 1.47 -1.40
C ASP A 6 -5.65 2.68 -1.67
N VAL A 7 -5.32 3.43 -0.63
CA VAL A 7 -4.46 4.62 -0.70
C VAL A 7 -3.09 4.27 -0.13
N GLY A 8 -2.33 3.50 -0.91
CA GLY A 8 -1.03 2.99 -0.48
C GLY A 8 0.15 3.89 -0.82
N THR A 9 1.28 3.71 -0.13
CA THR A 9 2.51 4.50 -0.31
C THR A 9 3.17 4.30 -1.69
N SER A 10 2.98 3.15 -2.33
CA SER A 10 3.60 2.83 -3.64
C SER A 10 2.56 2.75 -4.76
N PHE A 11 1.36 2.31 -4.44
CA PHE A 11 0.24 2.20 -5.37
C PHE A 11 -1.02 2.75 -4.73
N ILE A 12 -1.86 3.37 -5.57
CA ILE A 12 -3.25 3.68 -5.29
C ILE A 12 -4.08 2.76 -6.17
N VAL A 13 -5.00 2.00 -5.57
CA VAL A 13 -5.81 0.99 -6.27
C VAL A 13 -7.30 1.27 -6.05
N LEU A 14 -8.02 1.48 -7.13
CA LEU A 14 -9.48 1.59 -7.12
C LEU A 14 -10.11 0.26 -7.52
N ALA A 15 -11.04 -0.25 -6.71
CA ALA A 15 -11.87 -1.39 -7.00
C ALA A 15 -13.33 -0.96 -7.22
N GLN A 16 -13.97 -1.50 -8.25
CA GLN A 16 -15.39 -1.27 -8.55
C GLN A 16 -15.98 -2.52 -9.23
N ASP A 17 -17.30 -2.63 -9.26
CA ASP A 17 -17.95 -3.70 -10.00
C ASP A 17 -17.61 -3.59 -11.49
N ALA A 18 -17.23 -4.73 -12.10
CA ALA A 18 -16.90 -4.78 -13.52
C ALA A 18 -18.16 -4.49 -14.35
N SER A 19 -18.09 -3.48 -15.22
CA SER A 19 -19.11 -3.18 -16.22
C SER A 19 -18.66 -3.67 -17.60
N GLU A 20 -19.61 -3.87 -18.52
CA GLU A 20 -19.29 -4.23 -19.92
C GLU A 20 -18.42 -3.17 -20.63
N ASN A 21 -18.47 -1.92 -20.17
CA ASN A 21 -17.75 -0.77 -20.71
C ASN A 21 -16.45 -0.44 -19.97
N SER A 22 -15.89 -1.39 -19.16
CA SER A 22 -14.59 -1.16 -18.49
C SER A 22 -13.48 -0.94 -19.53
N THR A 23 -12.67 0.10 -19.31
CA THR A 23 -11.59 0.47 -20.23
C THR A 23 -10.47 -0.57 -20.26
N THR A 24 -9.70 -0.62 -21.34
CA THR A 24 -8.56 -1.53 -21.54
C THR A 24 -7.43 -1.39 -20.51
N SER A 25 -7.43 -0.33 -19.71
CA SER A 25 -6.45 -0.08 -18.66
C SER A 25 -6.78 -0.72 -17.30
N GLN A 26 -7.93 -1.42 -17.17
CA GLN A 26 -8.35 -2.05 -15.92
C GLN A 26 -7.99 -3.54 -15.89
N VAL A 27 -7.44 -3.97 -14.76
CA VAL A 27 -7.28 -5.40 -14.45
C VAL A 27 -8.61 -5.94 -13.94
N ARG A 28 -9.06 -7.07 -14.47
CA ARG A 28 -10.31 -7.73 -14.02
C ARG A 28 -10.01 -9.03 -13.32
N VAL A 29 -10.59 -9.19 -12.14
CA VAL A 29 -10.57 -10.45 -11.39
C VAL A 29 -12.01 -10.78 -10.99
N GLY A 30 -12.61 -11.78 -11.66
CA GLY A 30 -14.03 -12.10 -11.48
C GLY A 30 -14.94 -10.92 -11.87
N ASN A 31 -15.80 -10.51 -10.95
CA ASN A 31 -16.76 -9.43 -11.14
C ASN A 31 -16.24 -8.05 -10.67
N VAL A 32 -14.95 -7.92 -10.37
CA VAL A 32 -14.34 -6.68 -9.92
C VAL A 32 -13.34 -6.18 -10.95
N ALA A 33 -13.38 -4.89 -11.23
CA ALA A 33 -12.42 -4.19 -12.07
C ALA A 33 -11.53 -3.30 -11.17
N TYR A 34 -10.21 -3.34 -11.41
CA TYR A 34 -9.21 -2.59 -10.67
C TYR A 34 -8.52 -1.57 -11.57
N THR A 35 -8.26 -0.40 -11.03
CA THR A 35 -7.42 0.64 -11.64
C THR A 35 -6.23 0.88 -10.74
N ASP A 36 -5.05 0.51 -11.20
CA ASP A 36 -3.79 0.66 -10.47
C ASP A 36 -3.08 1.93 -10.92
N PHE A 37 -2.59 2.70 -9.96
CA PHE A 37 -1.82 3.90 -10.23
C PHE A 37 -0.60 3.97 -9.31
N ARG A 38 0.60 4.18 -9.88
CA ARG A 38 1.82 4.41 -9.07
C ARG A 38 1.72 5.73 -8.33
N ASP A 39 1.91 5.69 -7.00
CA ASP A 39 1.95 6.89 -6.16
C ASP A 39 3.33 7.56 -6.27
N ALA A 40 3.56 8.22 -7.40
CA ALA A 40 4.82 8.86 -7.72
C ALA A 40 4.60 10.14 -8.55
N PHE A 41 5.49 11.13 -8.40
CA PHE A 41 5.52 12.31 -9.24
C PHE A 41 6.94 12.80 -9.49
N TYR A 42 7.14 13.53 -10.60
CA TYR A 42 8.40 14.16 -10.97
C TYR A 42 8.17 15.56 -11.53
N VAL A 43 8.92 16.55 -11.03
CA VAL A 43 8.77 17.96 -11.42
C VAL A 43 9.77 18.30 -12.51
N ILE A 44 9.28 18.73 -13.67
CA ILE A 44 10.11 19.19 -14.80
C ILE A 44 10.02 20.69 -14.91
N LYS A 45 11.16 21.39 -14.74
CA LYS A 45 11.24 22.85 -14.86
C LYS A 45 11.85 23.22 -16.21
N PRO A 46 11.07 23.78 -17.16
CA PRO A 46 11.63 24.27 -18.41
C PRO A 46 12.47 25.54 -18.18
N THR A 47 13.56 25.68 -18.91
CA THR A 47 14.45 26.84 -18.81
C THR A 47 14.15 27.93 -19.84
N THR A 48 13.39 27.60 -20.89
CA THR A 48 13.06 28.53 -21.98
C THR A 48 11.64 28.25 -22.50
N PRO A 49 10.99 29.24 -23.15
CA PRO A 49 9.69 29.05 -23.78
C PRO A 49 9.68 27.94 -24.85
N VAL A 50 10.80 27.74 -25.54
CA VAL A 50 10.94 26.66 -26.55
C VAL A 50 10.97 25.32 -25.84
N ALA A 51 11.76 25.18 -24.77
CA ALA A 51 11.81 23.97 -23.94
C ALA A 51 10.43 23.63 -23.36
N THR A 52 9.65 24.65 -22.92
CA THR A 52 8.28 24.47 -22.45
C THR A 52 7.40 23.75 -23.50
N LYS A 53 7.41 24.23 -24.74
CA LYS A 53 6.62 23.63 -25.84
C LYS A 53 7.08 22.24 -26.20
N MET A 54 8.39 21.99 -26.17
CA MET A 54 8.97 20.66 -26.46
C MET A 54 8.57 19.65 -25.38
N ILE A 55 8.66 20.03 -24.10
CA ILE A 55 8.25 19.18 -22.96
C ILE A 55 6.76 18.91 -23.07
N GLU A 56 5.92 19.91 -23.24
CA GLU A 56 4.47 19.77 -23.35
C GLU A 56 4.06 18.81 -24.48
N LYS A 57 4.73 18.89 -25.63
CA LYS A 57 4.54 17.95 -26.74
C LYS A 57 4.98 16.53 -26.39
N GLY A 58 6.10 16.37 -25.68
CA GLY A 58 6.62 15.08 -25.26
C GLY A 58 5.81 14.39 -24.15
N LEU A 59 4.95 15.16 -23.44
CA LEU A 59 4.09 14.63 -22.39
C LEU A 59 2.67 14.30 -22.88
N GLN A 60 2.36 14.46 -24.16
CA GLN A 60 1.05 14.11 -24.71
C GLN A 60 0.73 12.62 -24.48
N GLY A 61 -0.47 12.33 -23.96
CA GLY A 61 -0.91 10.98 -23.61
C GLY A 61 -0.44 10.47 -22.24
N ARG A 62 0.28 11.31 -21.47
CA ARG A 62 0.73 11.01 -20.10
C ARG A 62 -0.08 11.80 -19.07
N VAL A 63 -0.08 11.36 -17.83
CA VAL A 63 -0.76 12.05 -16.71
C VAL A 63 0.17 13.13 -16.15
N PHE A 64 -0.14 14.39 -16.42
CA PHE A 64 0.63 15.53 -15.91
C PHE A 64 -0.23 16.76 -15.67
N VAL A 65 0.28 17.67 -14.85
CA VAL A 65 -0.29 19.00 -14.61
C VAL A 65 0.76 20.07 -14.89
N LYS A 66 0.35 21.15 -15.55
CA LYS A 66 1.17 22.35 -15.72
C LYS A 66 0.93 23.30 -14.56
N ASP A 67 1.97 23.66 -13.85
CA ASP A 67 1.90 24.59 -12.74
C ASP A 67 1.90 26.05 -13.18
N ALA A 68 1.49 26.94 -12.27
CA ALA A 68 1.44 28.37 -12.49
C ALA A 68 2.83 29.01 -12.77
N ASP A 69 3.91 28.40 -12.22
CA ASP A 69 5.30 28.81 -12.48
C ASP A 69 5.85 28.27 -13.83
N GLY A 70 5.01 27.56 -14.60
CA GLY A 70 5.35 26.97 -15.89
C GLY A 70 6.04 25.60 -15.77
N SER A 71 6.24 25.05 -14.57
CA SER A 71 6.74 23.67 -14.38
C SER A 71 5.66 22.65 -14.74
N PHE A 72 6.10 21.41 -15.03
CA PHE A 72 5.22 20.28 -15.29
C PHE A 72 5.40 19.26 -14.18
N ILE A 73 4.31 18.82 -13.58
CA ILE A 73 4.27 17.74 -12.60
C ILE A 73 3.76 16.50 -13.31
N LEU A 74 4.67 15.60 -13.64
CA LEU A 74 4.38 14.30 -14.25
C LEU A 74 4.07 13.30 -13.14
N MET A 75 3.07 12.42 -13.30
CA MET A 75 2.59 11.52 -12.27
C MET A 75 2.59 10.07 -12.74
N GLY A 76 2.54 9.14 -11.77
CA GLY A 76 2.45 7.71 -12.02
C GLY A 76 3.75 7.08 -12.51
N LYS A 77 3.63 6.02 -13.30
CA LYS A 77 4.76 5.27 -13.86
C LYS A 77 5.67 6.14 -14.71
N ASP A 78 5.09 7.03 -15.51
CA ASP A 78 5.84 7.96 -16.37
C ASP A 78 6.76 8.90 -15.56
N ALA A 79 6.37 9.25 -14.32
CA ALA A 79 7.20 10.06 -13.43
C ALA A 79 8.49 9.32 -13.03
N ILE A 80 8.37 8.02 -12.72
CA ILE A 80 9.51 7.17 -12.37
C ILE A 80 10.45 7.02 -13.56
N GLU A 81 9.91 6.67 -14.73
CA GLU A 81 10.68 6.52 -15.97
C GLU A 81 11.44 7.81 -16.31
N LYS A 82 10.75 8.96 -16.17
CA LYS A 82 11.37 10.26 -16.47
C LYS A 82 12.43 10.68 -15.48
N ALA A 83 12.28 10.34 -14.22
CA ALA A 83 13.32 10.56 -13.20
C ALA A 83 14.57 9.72 -13.51
N ILE A 84 14.40 8.44 -13.83
CA ILE A 84 15.50 7.53 -14.22
C ILE A 84 16.24 8.07 -15.46
N GLU A 85 15.51 8.48 -16.52
CA GLU A 85 16.12 9.10 -17.73
C GLU A 85 17.00 10.31 -17.41
N ARG A 86 16.73 10.99 -16.30
CA ARG A 86 17.47 12.18 -15.86
C ARG A 86 18.49 11.92 -14.75
N ASN A 87 18.69 10.64 -14.42
CA ASN A 87 19.55 10.23 -13.31
C ASN A 87 19.16 10.89 -11.98
N ASP A 88 17.84 10.94 -11.72
CA ASP A 88 17.19 11.54 -10.55
C ASP A 88 16.15 10.57 -9.98
N SER A 89 15.53 10.91 -8.87
CA SER A 89 14.51 10.10 -8.20
C SER A 89 13.13 10.76 -8.28
N ALA A 90 12.12 9.96 -8.59
CA ALA A 90 10.74 10.38 -8.45
C ALA A 90 10.39 10.53 -6.96
N LYS A 91 9.51 11.49 -6.66
CA LYS A 91 8.99 11.73 -5.32
C LYS A 91 7.66 11.04 -5.13
N ARG A 92 7.25 10.85 -3.88
CA ARG A 92 5.93 10.31 -3.52
C ARG A 92 5.18 11.30 -2.65
N PRO A 93 3.86 11.52 -2.90
CA PRO A 93 3.00 12.31 -2.03
C PRO A 93 2.74 11.62 -0.69
N MET A 94 2.88 10.29 -0.63
CA MET A 94 2.70 9.49 0.58
C MET A 94 4.05 9.05 1.17
N HIS A 95 4.12 9.01 2.48
CA HIS A 95 5.25 8.47 3.23
C HIS A 95 4.76 7.65 4.42
N ARG A 96 5.21 6.40 4.56
CA ARG A 96 4.76 5.51 5.65
C ARG A 96 3.24 5.45 5.79
N GLY A 97 2.51 5.26 4.70
CA GLY A 97 1.06 5.09 4.70
C GLY A 97 0.24 6.38 4.89
N VAL A 98 0.86 7.54 5.11
CA VAL A 98 0.16 8.81 5.30
C VAL A 98 0.66 9.90 4.34
N VAL A 99 -0.11 10.97 4.18
CA VAL A 99 0.30 12.14 3.38
C VAL A 99 1.60 12.71 3.94
N SER A 100 2.61 12.87 3.08
CA SER A 100 3.91 13.38 3.49
C SER A 100 3.83 14.85 3.87
N VAL A 101 4.19 15.19 5.09
CA VAL A 101 4.33 16.58 5.56
C VAL A 101 5.64 17.21 5.10
N LYS A 102 6.64 16.40 4.73
CA LYS A 102 7.96 16.85 4.27
C LYS A 102 7.97 17.22 2.79
N GLU A 103 7.03 16.69 2.00
CA GLU A 103 6.92 17.00 0.58
C GLU A 103 5.90 18.14 0.36
N LYS A 104 6.40 19.30 -0.04
CA LYS A 104 5.62 20.53 -0.18
C LYS A 104 4.36 20.37 -1.06
N ASP A 105 4.46 19.57 -2.12
CA ASP A 105 3.39 19.38 -3.11
C ASP A 105 2.53 18.14 -2.82
N ALA A 106 2.78 17.42 -1.72
CA ALA A 106 2.15 16.12 -1.42
C ALA A 106 0.62 16.15 -1.53
N ARG A 107 -0.04 17.04 -0.77
CA ARG A 107 -1.51 17.15 -0.77
C ARG A 107 -2.06 17.47 -2.16
N ARG A 108 -1.40 18.37 -2.87
CA ARG A 108 -1.83 18.81 -4.20
C ARG A 108 -1.68 17.70 -5.22
N VAL A 109 -0.53 17.02 -5.24
CA VAL A 109 -0.27 15.90 -6.14
C VAL A 109 -1.21 14.74 -5.84
N LEU A 110 -1.41 14.39 -4.55
CA LEU A 110 -2.37 13.36 -4.15
C LEU A 110 -3.78 13.70 -4.65
N ALA A 111 -4.20 14.97 -4.58
CA ALA A 111 -5.50 15.38 -5.08
C ALA A 111 -5.63 15.18 -6.59
N PHE A 112 -4.58 15.42 -7.38
CA PHE A 112 -4.59 15.12 -8.81
C PHE A 112 -4.65 13.63 -9.10
N ILE A 113 -3.85 12.83 -8.39
CA ILE A 113 -3.84 11.37 -8.56
C ILE A 113 -5.20 10.77 -8.21
N LEU A 114 -5.78 11.14 -7.07
CA LEU A 114 -7.10 10.63 -6.66
C LEU A 114 -8.21 11.04 -7.63
N LYS A 115 -8.17 12.26 -8.17
CA LYS A 115 -9.13 12.71 -9.21
C LYS A 115 -8.98 11.93 -10.50
N GLU A 116 -7.75 11.58 -10.90
CA GLU A 116 -7.48 10.77 -12.09
C GLU A 116 -7.97 9.33 -11.90
N VAL A 117 -7.66 8.72 -10.75
CA VAL A 117 -7.99 7.32 -10.43
C VAL A 117 -9.49 7.13 -10.19
N CYS A 118 -10.12 7.97 -9.36
CA CYS A 118 -11.50 7.80 -8.95
C CYS A 118 -12.50 8.43 -9.93
N GLY A 119 -12.08 9.48 -10.65
CA GLY A 119 -12.98 10.32 -11.45
C GLY A 119 -13.99 11.07 -10.59
N LYS A 120 -15.03 11.59 -11.23
CA LYS A 120 -16.19 12.14 -10.51
C LYS A 120 -17.18 11.04 -10.17
N ALA A 121 -17.87 11.19 -9.05
CA ALA A 121 -18.96 10.31 -8.67
C ALA A 121 -20.02 10.27 -9.78
N SER A 122 -20.53 9.08 -10.09
CA SER A 122 -21.53 8.89 -11.14
C SER A 122 -22.92 9.34 -10.72
N VAL A 123 -23.16 9.35 -9.41
CA VAL A 123 -24.38 9.87 -8.77
C VAL A 123 -23.94 10.66 -7.54
N GLN A 124 -24.77 11.62 -7.12
CA GLN A 124 -24.53 12.39 -5.90
C GLN A 124 -24.41 11.42 -4.71
N ASP A 125 -23.41 11.65 -3.84
CA ASP A 125 -23.14 10.86 -2.65
C ASP A 125 -22.90 9.36 -2.94
N GLU A 126 -22.29 9.04 -4.07
CA GLU A 126 -21.84 7.67 -4.37
C GLU A 126 -20.91 7.19 -3.26
N LYS A 127 -21.24 6.01 -2.68
CA LYS A 127 -20.45 5.44 -1.59
C LYS A 127 -19.05 5.05 -2.04
N LEU A 128 -18.05 5.53 -1.34
CA LEU A 128 -16.66 5.11 -1.50
C LEU A 128 -16.04 4.85 -0.13
N VAL A 129 -15.47 3.66 0.06
CA VAL A 129 -14.67 3.34 1.25
C VAL A 129 -13.20 3.34 0.86
N PHE A 130 -12.37 4.02 1.64
CA PHE A 130 -10.91 4.04 1.46
C PHE A 130 -10.20 3.53 2.70
N CYS A 131 -8.98 2.99 2.52
CA CYS A 131 -8.20 2.51 3.64
C CYS A 131 -7.29 3.58 4.23
N ILE A 132 -7.05 3.46 5.55
CA ILE A 132 -6.05 4.21 6.31
C ILE A 132 -5.22 3.22 7.14
N PRO A 133 -3.96 3.54 7.49
CA PRO A 133 -3.17 2.67 8.37
C PRO A 133 -3.69 2.70 9.81
N ALA A 134 -3.33 1.68 10.57
CA ALA A 134 -3.43 1.73 12.03
C ALA A 134 -2.31 2.61 12.61
N GLN A 135 -2.44 3.00 13.88
CA GLN A 135 -1.36 3.67 14.60
C GLN A 135 -0.16 2.72 14.74
N PRO A 136 1.05 3.13 14.33
CA PRO A 136 2.23 2.28 14.47
C PRO A 136 2.70 2.15 15.91
N VAL A 137 3.14 0.93 16.27
CA VAL A 137 3.67 0.65 17.61
C VAL A 137 5.13 1.09 17.77
N ASP A 138 5.80 1.43 16.67
CA ASP A 138 7.20 1.81 16.59
C ASP A 138 7.38 3.23 16.04
N GLN A 139 6.38 4.10 16.25
CA GLN A 139 6.45 5.49 15.79
C GLN A 139 7.52 6.26 16.57
N GLU A 140 8.51 6.76 15.84
CA GLU A 140 9.56 7.64 16.37
C GLU A 140 9.40 9.10 15.90
N ASP A 141 8.70 9.33 14.78
CA ASP A 141 8.55 10.63 14.13
C ASP A 141 7.25 11.33 14.58
N GLU A 142 7.32 12.61 14.95
CA GLU A 142 6.16 13.48 15.22
C GLU A 142 5.35 13.78 13.94
N ASP A 143 5.91 13.49 12.77
CA ASP A 143 5.34 13.79 11.44
C ASP A 143 4.29 12.77 10.97
N PHE A 144 3.95 11.77 11.78
CA PHE A 144 2.97 10.75 11.44
C PHE A 144 1.60 11.09 12.02
N ASP A 145 0.65 11.46 11.17
CA ASP A 145 -0.71 11.84 11.56
C ASP A 145 -1.75 11.17 10.66
N VAL A 146 -2.38 10.12 11.19
CA VAL A 146 -3.45 9.37 10.49
C VAL A 146 -4.71 10.22 10.35
N GLY A 147 -5.03 11.05 11.36
CA GLY A 147 -6.22 11.91 11.32
C GLY A 147 -6.11 12.96 10.21
N TYR A 148 -4.95 13.62 10.10
CA TYR A 148 -4.69 14.54 9.00
C TYR A 148 -4.77 13.85 7.63
N HIS A 149 -4.21 12.65 7.50
CA HIS A 149 -4.28 11.86 6.28
C HIS A 149 -5.74 11.55 5.91
N GLU A 150 -6.54 11.06 6.86
CA GLU A 150 -7.97 10.78 6.67
C GLU A 150 -8.72 12.01 6.18
N ASP A 151 -8.55 13.16 6.85
CA ASP A 151 -9.22 14.42 6.51
C ASP A 151 -8.85 14.90 5.10
N VAL A 152 -7.57 14.79 4.72
CA VAL A 152 -7.10 15.18 3.37
C VAL A 152 -7.73 14.30 2.31
N VAL A 153 -7.69 12.97 2.45
CA VAL A 153 -8.24 12.04 1.46
C VAL A 153 -9.76 12.21 1.38
N LYS A 154 -10.44 12.27 2.51
CA LYS A 154 -11.90 12.46 2.59
C LYS A 154 -12.35 13.77 1.93
N GLY A 155 -11.61 14.86 2.17
CA GLY A 155 -11.88 16.15 1.53
C GLY A 155 -11.74 16.09 0.01
N ILE A 156 -10.67 15.46 -0.50
CA ILE A 156 -10.45 15.30 -1.94
C ILE A 156 -11.57 14.46 -2.59
N LEU A 157 -11.98 13.37 -1.93
CA LEU A 157 -13.05 12.50 -2.45
C LEU A 157 -14.43 13.21 -2.39
N ALA A 158 -14.68 14.01 -1.37
CA ALA A 158 -15.89 14.83 -1.29
C ALA A 158 -15.95 15.86 -2.43
N ASP A 159 -14.81 16.50 -2.79
CA ASP A 159 -14.71 17.39 -3.97
C ASP A 159 -15.01 16.65 -5.28
N CYS A 160 -14.86 15.34 -5.32
CA CYS A 160 -15.23 14.49 -6.45
C CYS A 160 -16.71 14.04 -6.42
N GLY A 161 -17.46 14.37 -5.36
CA GLY A 161 -18.88 14.04 -5.18
C GLY A 161 -19.16 12.71 -4.48
N TYR A 162 -18.14 12.10 -3.84
CA TYR A 162 -18.30 10.85 -3.10
C TYR A 162 -18.71 11.08 -1.64
N ALA A 163 -19.58 10.20 -1.12
CA ALA A 163 -19.75 10.00 0.33
C ALA A 163 -18.66 9.03 0.80
N ALA A 164 -17.50 9.60 1.18
CA ALA A 164 -16.31 8.83 1.50
C ALA A 164 -16.25 8.46 2.99
N ARG A 165 -15.85 7.19 3.30
CA ARG A 165 -15.62 6.67 4.65
C ARG A 165 -14.29 5.94 4.71
N ALA A 166 -13.54 6.13 5.81
CA ALA A 166 -12.30 5.42 6.08
C ALA A 166 -12.55 4.12 6.84
N ILE A 167 -11.74 3.09 6.55
CA ILE A 167 -11.58 1.88 7.37
C ILE A 167 -10.09 1.54 7.50
N ASN A 168 -9.73 0.67 8.45
CA ASN A 168 -8.33 0.23 8.55
C ASN A 168 -7.94 -0.66 7.36
N GLU A 169 -6.70 -0.54 6.89
CA GLU A 169 -6.16 -1.30 5.75
C GLU A 169 -6.22 -2.82 5.98
N ALA A 170 -5.80 -3.30 7.16
CA ALA A 170 -5.84 -4.72 7.47
C ALA A 170 -7.27 -5.22 7.80
N GLU A 171 -8.16 -4.34 8.29
CA GLU A 171 -9.59 -4.64 8.43
C GLU A 171 -10.24 -4.87 7.05
N ALA A 172 -9.91 -4.01 6.07
CA ALA A 172 -10.37 -4.21 4.70
C ALA A 172 -9.92 -5.59 4.16
N LEU A 173 -8.66 -5.98 4.43
CA LEU A 173 -8.16 -7.29 4.04
C LEU A 173 -8.95 -8.45 4.70
N CYS A 174 -9.38 -8.30 5.95
CA CYS A 174 -10.24 -9.29 6.59
C CYS A 174 -11.57 -9.46 5.84
N TYR A 175 -12.19 -8.35 5.39
CA TYR A 175 -13.45 -8.43 4.62
C TYR A 175 -13.29 -9.15 3.28
N SER A 176 -12.14 -9.02 2.63
CA SER A 176 -11.91 -9.67 1.34
C SER A 176 -11.56 -11.15 1.44
N GLU A 177 -10.98 -11.61 2.56
CA GLU A 177 -10.30 -12.91 2.61
C GLU A 177 -10.83 -13.88 3.68
N LEU A 178 -11.62 -13.42 4.67
CA LEU A 178 -12.05 -14.23 5.80
C LEU A 178 -13.54 -14.58 5.80
N GLU A 179 -14.26 -14.37 4.70
CA GLU A 179 -15.68 -14.69 4.58
C GLU A 179 -15.96 -16.15 4.94
N ASN A 180 -15.16 -17.09 4.41
CA ASN A 180 -15.30 -18.53 4.67
C ASN A 180 -14.95 -18.95 6.11
N ASN A 181 -14.42 -18.04 6.91
CA ASN A 181 -14.04 -18.24 8.31
C ASN A 181 -14.92 -17.43 9.27
N ASP A 182 -16.14 -17.08 8.84
CA ASP A 182 -17.07 -16.22 9.59
C ASP A 182 -16.39 -14.90 10.02
N TYR A 183 -15.57 -14.33 9.14
CA TYR A 183 -14.74 -13.14 9.40
C TYR A 183 -13.95 -13.24 10.70
N THR A 184 -13.33 -14.41 10.93
CA THR A 184 -12.49 -14.68 12.09
C THR A 184 -11.10 -15.13 11.64
N GLY A 185 -10.07 -14.39 12.05
CA GLY A 185 -8.69 -14.67 11.66
C GLY A 185 -7.75 -13.49 11.86
N VAL A 186 -6.56 -13.60 11.30
CA VAL A 186 -5.51 -12.56 11.31
C VAL A 186 -5.24 -12.13 9.89
N ALA A 187 -5.20 -10.84 9.63
CA ALA A 187 -4.83 -10.27 8.35
C ALA A 187 -3.63 -9.32 8.50
N LEU A 188 -2.67 -9.42 7.57
CA LEU A 188 -1.52 -8.52 7.48
C LEU A 188 -1.41 -7.95 6.07
N SER A 189 -1.42 -6.62 5.95
CA SER A 189 -1.07 -5.94 4.71
C SER A 189 0.38 -5.45 4.80
N CYS A 190 1.26 -6.07 4.00
CA CYS A 190 2.68 -5.76 3.94
C CYS A 190 2.95 -4.87 2.72
N GLY A 191 2.76 -3.57 2.89
CA GLY A 191 2.92 -2.55 1.85
C GLY A 191 4.36 -2.08 1.67
N ALA A 192 4.56 -1.00 0.91
CA ALA A 192 5.84 -0.34 0.80
C ALA A 192 6.16 0.45 2.08
N GLY A 193 5.22 1.26 2.56
CA GLY A 193 5.43 2.17 3.68
C GLY A 193 5.26 1.56 5.05
N MET A 194 4.33 0.62 5.20
CA MET A 194 3.95 0.04 6.50
C MET A 194 3.53 -1.43 6.38
N VAL A 195 3.59 -2.12 7.52
CA VAL A 195 2.84 -3.37 7.73
C VAL A 195 1.68 -3.07 8.66
N ASN A 196 0.45 -3.29 8.19
CA ASN A 196 -0.77 -3.18 8.98
C ASN A 196 -1.26 -4.56 9.38
N CYS A 197 -1.77 -4.69 10.61
CA CYS A 197 -2.30 -5.93 11.15
C CYS A 197 -3.68 -5.73 11.76
N CYS A 198 -4.57 -6.68 11.52
CA CYS A 198 -5.88 -6.79 12.16
C CYS A 198 -6.13 -8.22 12.60
N VAL A 199 -6.57 -8.39 13.84
CA VAL A 199 -7.15 -9.62 14.34
C VAL A 199 -8.66 -9.42 14.47
N MET A 200 -9.42 -10.20 13.73
CA MET A 200 -10.87 -10.08 13.64
C MET A 200 -11.54 -11.30 14.26
N LEU A 201 -12.64 -11.09 14.98
CA LEU A 201 -13.47 -12.14 15.56
C LEU A 201 -14.93 -11.88 15.18
N ASN A 202 -15.54 -12.80 14.42
CA ASN A 202 -16.93 -12.71 13.95
C ASN A 202 -17.28 -11.35 13.31
N GLY A 203 -16.39 -10.81 12.52
CA GLY A 203 -16.56 -9.53 11.84
C GLY A 203 -16.22 -8.29 12.68
N GLU A 204 -15.80 -8.45 13.94
CA GLU A 204 -15.40 -7.35 14.82
C GLU A 204 -13.87 -7.29 14.95
N PRO A 205 -13.22 -6.17 14.59
CA PRO A 205 -11.79 -5.97 14.84
C PRO A 205 -11.51 -5.97 16.34
N THR A 206 -10.62 -6.84 16.82
CA THR A 206 -10.26 -6.96 18.24
C THR A 206 -8.89 -6.40 18.56
N VAL A 207 -7.94 -6.56 17.65
CA VAL A 207 -6.58 -5.99 17.77
C VAL A 207 -6.22 -5.38 16.43
N MET A 208 -5.79 -4.13 16.43
CA MET A 208 -5.24 -3.44 15.26
C MET A 208 -3.97 -2.70 15.63
N PHE A 209 -2.95 -2.84 14.82
CA PHE A 209 -1.71 -2.07 14.93
C PHE A 209 -1.00 -2.03 13.59
N SER A 210 0.02 -1.19 13.48
CA SER A 210 0.93 -1.20 12.36
C SER A 210 2.39 -1.06 12.81
N THR A 211 3.32 -1.26 11.87
CA THR A 211 4.74 -0.97 12.04
C THR A 211 5.25 -0.13 10.89
N THR A 212 6.22 0.75 11.16
CA THR A 212 6.84 1.62 10.17
C THR A 212 7.93 0.91 9.35
N LYS A 213 8.36 -0.29 9.75
CA LYS A 213 9.27 -1.13 8.97
C LYS A 213 8.45 -1.93 7.97
N SER A 214 8.77 -1.75 6.67
CA SER A 214 8.11 -2.45 5.56
C SER A 214 9.00 -2.44 4.33
N GLY A 215 8.46 -2.44 3.10
CA GLY A 215 9.24 -2.51 1.86
C GLY A 215 10.28 -1.40 1.70
N ASP A 216 9.89 -0.15 1.97
CA ASP A 216 10.80 1.01 1.88
C ASP A 216 11.90 0.98 2.96
N TRP A 217 11.64 0.34 4.11
CA TRP A 217 12.66 0.11 5.11
C TRP A 217 13.73 -0.88 4.61
N ILE A 218 13.30 -1.96 3.92
CA ILE A 218 14.23 -2.91 3.28
C ILE A 218 15.12 -2.17 2.27
N ASP A 219 14.52 -1.35 1.39
CA ASP A 219 15.26 -0.62 0.35
C ASP A 219 16.31 0.29 0.96
N ARG A 220 15.91 1.13 1.92
CA ARG A 220 16.81 2.06 2.61
C ARG A 220 17.94 1.35 3.36
N MET A 221 17.63 0.27 4.08
CA MET A 221 18.65 -0.46 4.85
C MET A 221 19.63 -1.20 3.93
N THR A 222 19.15 -1.73 2.81
CA THR A 222 19.98 -2.34 1.79
C THR A 222 20.89 -1.30 1.12
N ALA A 223 20.32 -0.14 0.75
CA ALA A 223 21.08 0.98 0.19
C ALA A 223 22.24 1.41 1.10
N VAL A 224 21.99 1.56 2.41
CA VAL A 224 23.03 1.85 3.40
C VAL A 224 24.08 0.74 3.47
N ALA A 225 23.68 -0.52 3.40
CA ALA A 225 24.59 -1.67 3.53
C ALA A 225 25.45 -1.90 2.27
N THR A 226 24.94 -1.58 1.09
CA THR A 226 25.62 -1.82 -0.20
C THR A 226 26.28 -0.59 -0.79
N GLY A 227 25.90 0.62 -0.33
CA GLY A 227 26.33 1.89 -0.90
C GLY A 227 25.61 2.27 -2.20
N GLU A 228 24.59 1.52 -2.59
CA GLU A 228 23.79 1.77 -3.78
C GLU A 228 22.62 2.73 -3.50
N PRO A 229 22.13 3.49 -4.49
CA PRO A 229 20.93 4.31 -4.32
C PRO A 229 19.67 3.48 -4.01
N ASP A 230 18.76 4.01 -3.19
CA ASP A 230 17.49 3.38 -2.84
C ASP A 230 16.67 2.96 -4.09
N SER A 231 16.69 3.76 -5.16
CA SER A 231 15.99 3.48 -6.41
C SER A 231 16.55 2.28 -7.16
N VAL A 232 17.86 2.06 -7.09
CA VAL A 232 18.54 0.89 -7.67
C VAL A 232 18.17 -0.35 -6.87
N VAL A 233 18.22 -0.26 -5.54
CA VAL A 233 17.82 -1.35 -4.65
C VAL A 233 16.35 -1.73 -4.87
N GLN A 234 15.46 -0.73 -4.97
CA GLN A 234 14.05 -0.98 -5.23
C GLN A 234 13.84 -1.72 -6.56
N ALA A 235 14.52 -1.28 -7.63
CA ALA A 235 14.42 -1.94 -8.93
C ALA A 235 14.92 -3.39 -8.90
N GLU A 236 16.06 -3.64 -8.25
CA GLU A 236 16.58 -5.00 -8.05
C GLU A 236 15.62 -5.87 -7.21
N LYS A 237 15.05 -5.34 -6.13
CA LYS A 237 14.07 -6.05 -5.31
C LYS A 237 12.79 -6.39 -6.06
N GLU A 238 12.30 -5.48 -6.93
CA GLU A 238 11.05 -5.68 -7.70
C GLU A 238 11.24 -6.60 -8.91
N HIS A 239 12.44 -6.68 -9.50
CA HIS A 239 12.68 -7.38 -10.76
C HIS A 239 13.73 -8.49 -10.68
N GLY A 240 14.57 -8.51 -9.63
CA GLY A 240 15.62 -9.50 -9.45
C GLY A 240 15.08 -10.85 -8.95
N GLU A 241 15.76 -11.92 -9.32
CA GLU A 241 15.41 -13.26 -8.85
C GLU A 241 16.15 -13.60 -7.56
N PHE A 242 15.42 -13.78 -6.47
CA PHE A 242 15.94 -14.24 -5.19
C PHE A 242 14.89 -15.04 -4.41
N THR A 243 15.37 -15.80 -3.42
CA THR A 243 14.52 -16.45 -2.43
C THR A 243 15.04 -16.08 -1.04
N ILE A 244 14.15 -15.62 -0.16
CA ILE A 244 14.52 -15.21 1.19
C ILE A 244 15.20 -16.37 1.91
N GLY A 245 16.34 -16.09 2.58
CA GLY A 245 17.13 -17.09 3.31
C GLY A 245 18.02 -17.99 2.43
N GLN A 246 18.06 -17.76 1.11
CA GLN A 246 18.97 -18.47 0.21
C GLN A 246 20.15 -17.61 -0.22
N PRO A 247 21.35 -18.20 -0.42
CA PRO A 247 22.49 -17.48 -0.97
C PRO A 247 22.17 -16.84 -2.33
N ASN A 248 22.73 -15.67 -2.60
CA ASN A 248 22.63 -15.00 -3.88
C ASN A 248 23.97 -14.32 -4.22
N ASP A 249 24.44 -14.47 -5.46
CA ASP A 249 25.71 -13.88 -5.92
C ASP A 249 25.60 -12.35 -6.12
N ASN A 250 24.39 -11.84 -6.35
CA ASN A 250 24.14 -10.39 -6.37
C ASN A 250 24.12 -9.86 -4.95
N GLN A 251 25.08 -8.98 -4.62
CA GLN A 251 25.23 -8.40 -3.28
C GLN A 251 23.99 -7.62 -2.81
N ILE A 252 23.31 -6.92 -3.74
CA ILE A 252 22.06 -6.20 -3.42
C ILE A 252 21.00 -7.19 -3.00
N LEU A 253 20.75 -8.24 -3.79
CA LEU A 253 19.72 -9.25 -3.51
C LEU A 253 20.03 -10.07 -2.26
N ALA A 254 21.32 -10.35 -1.97
CA ALA A 254 21.73 -10.98 -0.73
C ALA A 254 21.40 -10.11 0.50
N ALA A 255 21.67 -8.80 0.41
CA ALA A 255 21.32 -7.86 1.47
C ALA A 255 19.79 -7.68 1.60
N VAL A 256 19.07 -7.58 0.48
CA VAL A 256 17.59 -7.56 0.45
C VAL A 256 17.01 -8.76 1.19
N SER A 257 17.50 -9.99 0.87
CA SER A 257 17.08 -11.23 1.55
C SER A 257 17.27 -11.15 3.07
N SER A 258 18.45 -10.68 3.52
CA SER A 258 18.74 -10.52 4.96
C SER A 258 17.81 -9.52 5.64
N TYR A 259 17.43 -8.42 4.96
CA TYR A 259 16.50 -7.45 5.52
C TYR A 259 15.05 -7.92 5.49
N TYR A 260 14.65 -8.79 4.55
CA TYR A 260 13.39 -9.49 4.60
C TYR A 260 13.28 -10.41 5.83
N GLU A 261 14.31 -11.19 6.13
CA GLU A 261 14.33 -12.04 7.35
C GLU A 261 14.14 -11.20 8.62
N ARG A 262 14.84 -10.07 8.72
CA ARG A 262 14.70 -9.13 9.84
C ARG A 262 13.30 -8.49 9.91
N LEU A 263 12.71 -8.13 8.77
CA LEU A 263 11.35 -7.59 8.71
C LEU A 263 10.33 -8.61 9.21
N ILE A 264 10.42 -9.85 8.73
CA ILE A 264 9.51 -10.94 9.11
C ILE A 264 9.64 -11.26 10.61
N ASP A 265 10.85 -11.39 11.12
CA ASP A 265 11.10 -11.60 12.55
C ASP A 265 10.54 -10.42 13.39
N TYR A 266 10.77 -9.19 12.97
CA TYR A 266 10.25 -8.00 13.63
C TYR A 266 8.72 -7.97 13.64
N THR A 267 8.08 -8.25 12.50
CA THR A 267 6.61 -8.23 12.37
C THR A 267 5.96 -9.32 13.23
N THR A 268 6.50 -10.53 13.22
CA THR A 268 5.97 -11.65 14.01
C THR A 268 6.15 -11.44 15.51
N LYS A 269 7.26 -10.84 15.96
CA LYS A 269 7.46 -10.43 17.37
C LYS A 269 6.43 -9.38 17.81
N ASN A 270 6.17 -8.35 17.00
CA ASN A 270 5.17 -7.35 17.32
C ASN A 270 3.76 -7.95 17.35
N LEU A 271 3.44 -8.86 16.43
CA LEU A 271 2.16 -9.56 16.44
C LEU A 271 1.98 -10.41 17.71
N ALA A 272 2.99 -11.20 18.11
CA ALA A 272 2.96 -11.99 19.33
C ALA A 272 2.83 -11.11 20.58
N ALA A 273 3.58 -9.98 20.62
CA ALA A 273 3.54 -9.03 21.74
C ALA A 273 2.17 -8.33 21.85
N ALA A 274 1.60 -7.87 20.72
CA ALA A 274 0.29 -7.24 20.69
C ALA A 274 -0.81 -8.18 21.20
N MET A 275 -0.75 -9.45 20.82
CA MET A 275 -1.68 -10.47 21.30
C MET A 275 -1.48 -10.78 22.79
N THR A 276 -0.24 -10.94 23.25
CA THR A 276 0.05 -11.23 24.67
C THR A 276 -0.29 -10.04 25.58
N GLY A 277 -0.10 -8.81 25.11
CA GLY A 277 -0.43 -7.59 25.84
C GLY A 277 -1.93 -7.28 25.95
N HIS A 278 -2.75 -7.95 25.17
CA HIS A 278 -4.19 -7.71 25.16
C HIS A 278 -4.86 -8.37 26.38
N LYS A 279 -5.39 -7.57 27.31
CA LYS A 279 -5.96 -8.04 28.60
C LYS A 279 -7.15 -9.00 28.45
N LEU A 280 -7.83 -8.97 27.30
CA LEU A 280 -8.99 -9.78 26.98
C LEU A 280 -8.73 -10.47 25.63
N LEU A 281 -7.76 -11.41 25.61
CA LEU A 281 -7.61 -12.26 24.42
C LEU A 281 -8.94 -12.96 24.15
N PRO A 282 -9.54 -12.76 22.99
CA PRO A 282 -10.74 -13.50 22.60
C PRO A 282 -10.45 -15.01 22.68
N LYS A 283 -11.36 -15.77 23.25
CA LYS A 283 -11.26 -17.23 23.23
C LYS A 283 -11.70 -17.72 21.87
N PHE A 284 -10.76 -17.90 20.96
CA PHE A 284 -11.04 -18.52 19.68
C PHE A 284 -11.33 -20.03 19.88
N LYS A 285 -12.43 -20.50 19.31
CA LYS A 285 -12.83 -21.92 19.41
C LYS A 285 -11.99 -22.82 18.51
N ASN A 286 -11.58 -22.26 17.35
CA ASN A 286 -10.84 -22.97 16.31
C ASN A 286 -9.49 -22.29 16.05
N PRO A 287 -8.50 -23.00 15.51
CA PRO A 287 -7.29 -22.40 14.99
C PRO A 287 -7.59 -21.33 13.93
N LEU A 288 -6.82 -20.25 13.92
CA LEU A 288 -7.05 -19.08 13.08
C LEU A 288 -6.28 -19.16 11.75
N PRO A 289 -6.88 -18.79 10.62
CA PRO A 289 -6.11 -18.49 9.43
C PRO A 289 -5.36 -17.16 9.60
N VAL A 290 -4.15 -17.11 9.07
CA VAL A 290 -3.32 -15.91 8.94
C VAL A 290 -3.18 -15.58 7.45
N VAL A 291 -3.74 -14.46 7.02
CA VAL A 291 -3.73 -14.04 5.62
C VAL A 291 -2.80 -12.86 5.43
N ILE A 292 -1.93 -12.95 4.43
CA ILE A 292 -0.92 -11.93 4.14
C ILE A 292 -1.13 -11.37 2.74
N ALA A 293 -1.14 -10.04 2.61
CA ALA A 293 -1.26 -9.31 1.36
C ALA A 293 -0.19 -8.21 1.25
N GLY A 294 -0.22 -7.49 0.13
CA GLY A 294 0.70 -6.38 -0.18
C GLY A 294 1.95 -6.82 -0.95
N GLY A 295 2.51 -5.89 -1.73
CA GLY A 295 3.61 -6.16 -2.65
C GLY A 295 4.87 -6.71 -1.97
N THR A 296 5.18 -6.24 -0.75
CA THR A 296 6.34 -6.70 0.03
C THR A 296 6.25 -8.17 0.39
N SER A 297 5.05 -8.72 0.59
CA SER A 297 4.88 -10.14 0.93
C SER A 297 5.11 -11.10 -0.24
N GLN A 298 5.19 -10.62 -1.47
CA GLN A 298 5.30 -11.47 -2.66
C GLN A 298 6.71 -12.04 -2.90
N ALA A 299 7.71 -11.58 -2.15
CA ALA A 299 9.06 -12.14 -2.23
C ALA A 299 9.03 -13.66 -1.94
N LYS A 300 9.69 -14.43 -2.81
CA LYS A 300 9.71 -15.90 -2.71
C LYS A 300 10.30 -16.33 -1.36
N GLY A 301 9.57 -17.20 -0.66
CA GLY A 301 9.95 -17.66 0.68
C GLY A 301 9.34 -16.85 1.82
N PHE A 302 8.59 -15.76 1.55
CA PHE A 302 8.00 -14.92 2.60
C PHE A 302 7.03 -15.69 3.51
N VAL A 303 6.01 -16.33 2.95
CA VAL A 303 4.98 -17.04 3.74
C VAL A 303 5.55 -18.20 4.56
N PRO A 304 6.38 -19.10 4.01
CA PRO A 304 7.00 -20.17 4.81
C PRO A 304 7.86 -19.64 5.96
N LEU A 305 8.66 -18.61 5.71
CA LEU A 305 9.49 -18.00 6.76
C LEU A 305 8.62 -17.29 7.80
N PHE A 306 7.56 -16.60 7.38
CA PHE A 306 6.62 -15.93 8.28
C PHE A 306 5.95 -16.95 9.22
N ALA A 307 5.47 -18.08 8.69
CA ALA A 307 4.86 -19.14 9.48
C ALA A 307 5.84 -19.71 10.52
N HIS A 308 7.09 -20.00 10.10
CA HIS A 308 8.13 -20.45 11.00
C HIS A 308 8.45 -19.44 12.11
N LYS A 309 8.64 -18.17 11.75
CA LYS A 309 8.94 -17.09 12.71
C LYS A 309 7.77 -16.79 13.65
N LEU A 310 6.54 -16.95 13.17
CA LEU A 310 5.35 -16.77 14.01
C LEU A 310 5.31 -17.80 15.16
N GLU A 311 5.63 -19.05 14.87
CA GLU A 311 5.76 -20.12 15.86
C GLU A 311 6.97 -19.90 16.79
N GLU A 312 8.15 -19.61 16.22
CA GLU A 312 9.39 -19.35 16.97
C GLU A 312 9.23 -18.19 17.96
N ASN A 313 8.54 -17.13 17.58
CA ASN A 313 8.29 -15.95 18.40
C ASN A 313 7.11 -16.11 19.39
N GLY A 314 6.54 -17.30 19.50
CA GLY A 314 5.57 -17.63 20.52
C GLY A 314 4.20 -16.96 20.34
N PHE A 315 3.69 -16.91 19.12
CA PHE A 315 2.32 -16.42 18.89
C PHE A 315 1.33 -17.23 19.74
N PRO A 316 0.48 -16.59 20.57
CA PRO A 316 -0.23 -17.28 21.65
C PRO A 316 -1.50 -18.03 21.19
N LEU A 317 -1.87 -17.96 19.92
CA LEU A 317 -3.08 -18.60 19.37
C LEU A 317 -2.72 -19.72 18.40
N ALA A 318 -3.57 -20.76 18.36
CA ALA A 318 -3.43 -21.81 17.37
C ALA A 318 -3.71 -21.27 15.97
N VAL A 319 -2.82 -21.57 15.02
CA VAL A 319 -2.90 -21.18 13.62
C VAL A 319 -3.30 -22.39 12.78
N SER A 320 -4.32 -22.24 11.92
CA SER A 320 -4.73 -23.30 10.99
C SER A 320 -3.89 -23.30 9.72
N GLU A 321 -3.57 -22.12 9.21
CA GLU A 321 -2.74 -21.92 8.02
C GLU A 321 -2.16 -20.50 8.00
N VAL A 322 -1.05 -20.34 7.29
CA VAL A 322 -0.52 -19.03 6.88
C VAL A 322 -0.49 -19.03 5.37
N ARG A 323 -1.19 -18.10 4.74
CA ARG A 323 -1.31 -18.02 3.29
C ARG A 323 -1.27 -16.59 2.75
N HIS A 324 -0.98 -16.45 1.48
CA HIS A 324 -1.27 -15.20 0.78
C HIS A 324 -2.79 -15.00 0.62
N ALA A 325 -3.20 -13.74 0.50
CA ALA A 325 -4.48 -13.38 -0.08
C ALA A 325 -4.61 -13.95 -1.50
N ASN A 326 -5.84 -14.18 -1.97
CA ASN A 326 -6.08 -14.69 -3.33
C ASN A 326 -5.50 -13.78 -4.43
N ASP A 327 -5.51 -12.48 -4.18
CA ASP A 327 -4.86 -11.46 -5.01
C ASP A 327 -4.18 -10.45 -4.07
N PRO A 328 -2.89 -10.66 -3.74
CA PRO A 328 -2.21 -9.87 -2.72
C PRO A 328 -2.10 -8.37 -3.02
N LEU A 329 -2.15 -7.95 -4.29
CA LEU A 329 -2.06 -6.54 -4.67
C LEU A 329 -3.39 -5.80 -4.59
N HIS A 330 -4.51 -6.50 -4.80
CA HIS A 330 -5.83 -5.88 -4.91
C HIS A 330 -6.76 -6.21 -3.72
N ALA A 331 -6.33 -7.08 -2.81
CA ALA A 331 -7.16 -7.58 -1.71
C ALA A 331 -7.68 -6.47 -0.78
N VAL A 332 -6.87 -5.45 -0.48
CA VAL A 332 -7.27 -4.30 0.34
C VAL A 332 -8.34 -3.48 -0.37
N ALA A 333 -8.13 -3.09 -1.63
CA ALA A 333 -9.11 -2.34 -2.41
C ALA A 333 -10.43 -3.11 -2.57
N ARG A 334 -10.34 -4.44 -2.75
CA ARG A 334 -11.52 -5.33 -2.78
C ARG A 334 -12.26 -5.32 -1.45
N GLY A 335 -11.56 -5.39 -0.34
CA GLY A 335 -12.15 -5.29 1.00
C GLY A 335 -12.84 -3.95 1.24
N CYS A 336 -12.23 -2.83 0.81
CA CYS A 336 -12.87 -1.52 0.81
C CYS A 336 -14.16 -1.50 -0.02
N LEU A 337 -14.18 -2.15 -1.20
CA LEU A 337 -15.38 -2.27 -2.03
C LEU A 337 -16.47 -3.07 -1.34
N ILE A 338 -16.12 -4.17 -0.66
CA ILE A 338 -17.07 -4.97 0.13
C ILE A 338 -17.64 -4.09 1.25
N ALA A 339 -16.79 -3.40 2.01
CA ALA A 339 -17.23 -2.48 3.05
C ALA A 339 -18.15 -1.38 2.53
N ALA A 340 -17.88 -0.81 1.35
CA ALA A 340 -18.72 0.23 0.74
C ALA A 340 -20.14 -0.27 0.36
N LYS A 341 -20.29 -1.58 0.18
CA LYS A 341 -21.59 -2.21 -0.12
C LYS A 341 -22.42 -2.50 1.12
N ILE A 342 -21.78 -2.72 2.27
CA ILE A 342 -22.44 -3.12 3.53
C ILE A 342 -22.58 -1.98 4.54
N LEU A 343 -21.69 -0.99 4.50
CA LEU A 343 -21.69 0.19 5.37
C LEU A 343 -22.38 1.37 4.68
#